data_1d7a763e3aaaaf1872f31f83cec3b0be
#
_entry.id   1d7a763e3aaaaf1872f31f83cec3b0be
#
_cell.length_a   1.000
_cell.length_b   1.000
_cell.length_c   1.000
_cell.angle_alpha   90.00
_cell.angle_beta   90.00
_cell.angle_gamma   90.00
#
_symmetry.space_group_name_H-M   'P 1'
#
loop_
_entity.id
_entity.type
_entity.pdbx_description
1 polymer ?
#
loop_
_entity_poly.entity_id
_entity_poly.type
_entity_poly.pdbx_seq_one_letter_code
_entity_poly.pdbx_strand_id
1 'polypeptide(L)'
;HIPSGAIMGLDNLKVGQISRINSVLLKTTKSPKSLGMQVATRTLVFNGKANECIKQFPKNINVSVALALAVDHDVDVELWADPEVDRNIHDIHVFGEFGEVSIRVVNQPSPDNPATSYLAALSVLSLLKNLDNPLVIGS
;
A
#
# COMPACT_ATOMS: atom_id res chain seq x y z
N HIS A 1 0.07 14.61 -10.26
CA HIS A 1 -0.39 13.22 -10.25
C HIS A 1 0.50 12.37 -9.34
N ILE A 2 -0.12 11.49 -8.57
CA ILE A 2 0.56 10.52 -7.70
C ILE A 2 0.18 9.12 -8.21
N PRO A 3 1.13 8.32 -8.71
CA PRO A 3 0.85 6.95 -9.12
C PRO A 3 0.54 6.06 -7.90
N SER A 4 -0.19 4.98 -8.12
CA SER A 4 -0.57 4.05 -7.03
C SER A 4 0.62 3.28 -6.43
N GLY A 5 1.74 3.21 -7.14
CA GLY A 5 2.95 2.55 -6.64
C GLY A 5 2.76 1.04 -6.50
N ALA A 6 3.09 0.52 -5.33
CA ALA A 6 3.06 -0.91 -5.04
C ALA A 6 1.67 -1.46 -4.67
N ILE A 7 0.62 -0.64 -4.78
CA ILE A 7 -0.77 -1.05 -4.51
C ILE A 7 -1.69 -0.65 -5.66
N MET A 8 -2.96 -1.04 -5.58
CA MET A 8 -4.01 -0.68 -6.55
C MET A 8 -5.23 -0.12 -5.82
N GLY A 9 -6.16 0.47 -6.57
CA GLY A 9 -7.44 0.93 -6.07
C GLY A 9 -7.45 2.30 -5.40
N LEU A 10 -6.34 3.06 -5.44
CA LEU A 10 -6.28 4.39 -4.82
C LEU A 10 -7.26 5.38 -5.43
N ASP A 11 -7.46 5.31 -6.73
CA ASP A 11 -8.41 6.14 -7.46
C ASP A 11 -9.85 5.91 -7.01
N ASN A 12 -10.20 4.66 -6.73
CA ASN A 12 -11.52 4.29 -6.22
C ASN A 12 -11.69 4.66 -4.74
N LEU A 13 -10.63 4.58 -3.95
CA LEU A 13 -10.66 4.94 -2.51
C LEU A 13 -10.85 6.44 -2.27
N LYS A 14 -10.69 7.29 -3.28
CA LYS A 14 -11.04 8.72 -3.21
C LYS A 14 -12.52 8.97 -2.90
N VAL A 15 -13.38 7.97 -3.00
CA VAL A 15 -14.77 8.05 -2.51
C VAL A 15 -14.81 8.47 -1.02
N GLY A 16 -13.78 8.17 -0.25
CA GLY A 16 -13.62 8.62 1.12
C GLY A 16 -13.58 10.14 1.31
N GLN A 17 -13.26 10.89 0.25
CA GLN A 17 -13.31 12.36 0.26
C GLN A 17 -14.74 12.91 0.13
N ILE A 18 -15.70 12.06 -0.19
CA ILE A 18 -17.11 12.42 -0.40
C ILE A 18 -18.01 11.78 0.65
N SER A 19 -17.72 10.54 1.02
CA SER A 19 -18.46 9.75 2.00
C SER A 19 -17.61 9.53 3.25
N ARG A 20 -18.26 9.37 4.40
CA ARG A 20 -17.57 9.14 5.67
C ARG A 20 -16.85 7.80 5.67
N ILE A 21 -15.57 7.83 6.00
CA ILE A 21 -14.75 6.65 6.33
C ILE A 21 -14.70 6.48 7.85
N ASN A 22 -14.90 5.26 8.32
CA ASN A 22 -14.84 4.91 9.74
C ASN A 22 -13.46 4.42 10.13
N SER A 23 -12.82 3.61 9.28
CA SER A 23 -11.47 3.10 9.53
C SER A 23 -10.75 2.71 8.25
N VAL A 24 -9.43 2.86 8.26
CA VAL A 24 -8.52 2.40 7.20
C VAL A 24 -7.37 1.66 7.87
N LEU A 25 -7.16 0.40 7.47
CA LEU A 25 -6.07 -0.43 7.95
C LEU A 25 -5.22 -0.90 6.77
N LEU A 26 -3.92 -0.68 6.86
CA LEU A 26 -2.91 -1.23 5.98
C LEU A 26 -2.07 -2.25 6.73
N LYS A 27 -2.11 -3.51 6.30
CA LYS A 27 -1.19 -4.55 6.76
C LYS A 27 -0.13 -4.79 5.69
N THR A 28 1.11 -4.55 6.01
CA THR A 28 2.24 -4.85 5.13
C THR A 28 3.01 -6.02 5.70
N THR A 29 3.17 -7.08 4.92
CA THR A 29 3.97 -8.26 5.27
C THR A 29 5.18 -8.32 4.37
N LYS A 30 6.36 -8.50 4.95
CA LYS A 30 7.65 -8.59 4.28
C LYS A 30 8.49 -9.73 4.82
N SER A 31 9.46 -10.20 4.03
CA SER A 31 10.46 -11.12 4.55
C SER A 31 11.31 -10.44 5.64
N PRO A 32 11.75 -11.17 6.68
CA PRO A 32 12.61 -10.62 7.72
C PRO A 32 13.89 -9.97 7.17
N LYS A 33 14.46 -10.58 6.14
CA LYS A 33 15.67 -10.07 5.45
C LYS A 33 15.46 -8.65 4.89
N SER A 34 14.29 -8.38 4.29
CA SER A 34 13.99 -7.05 3.72
C SER A 34 13.81 -5.97 4.80
N LEU A 35 13.52 -6.38 6.03
CA LEU A 35 13.41 -5.50 7.20
C LEU A 35 14.71 -5.43 8.02
N GLY A 36 15.78 -6.12 7.58
CA GLY A 36 17.06 -6.15 8.28
C GLY A 36 17.01 -6.88 9.63
N MET A 37 16.13 -7.86 9.78
CA MET A 37 15.92 -8.59 11.02
C MET A 37 15.90 -10.09 10.81
N GLN A 38 15.99 -10.84 11.92
CA GLN A 38 15.86 -12.29 11.94
C GLN A 38 14.75 -12.68 12.91
N VAL A 39 13.76 -13.42 12.42
CA VAL A 39 12.67 -13.99 13.22
C VAL A 39 12.38 -15.42 12.74
N ALA A 40 12.02 -16.31 13.66
CA ALA A 40 11.71 -17.70 13.34
C ALA A 40 10.27 -17.90 12.88
N THR A 41 9.37 -17.01 13.30
CA THR A 41 7.93 -17.06 13.04
C THR A 41 7.41 -15.68 12.64
N ARG A 42 6.21 -15.62 12.08
CA ARG A 42 5.53 -14.36 11.76
C ARG A 42 5.45 -13.45 12.98
N THR A 43 6.00 -12.26 12.88
CA THR A 43 6.18 -11.32 13.98
C THR A 43 5.65 -9.94 13.62
N LEU A 44 4.84 -9.34 14.51
CA LEU A 44 4.42 -7.95 14.39
C LEU A 44 5.59 -7.03 14.76
N VAL A 45 6.05 -6.25 13.78
CA VAL A 45 7.20 -5.35 13.92
C VAL A 45 6.76 -3.95 14.33
N PHE A 46 5.62 -3.51 13.83
CA PHE A 46 5.05 -2.20 14.11
C PHE A 46 3.52 -2.26 14.07
N ASN A 47 2.89 -1.52 14.97
CA ASN A 47 1.45 -1.29 14.99
C ASN A 47 1.20 0.14 15.48
N GLY A 48 0.62 0.98 14.65
CA GLY A 48 0.35 2.39 14.98
C GLY A 48 -0.14 3.18 13.78
N LYS A 49 -0.07 4.50 13.87
CA LYS A 49 -0.48 5.38 12.77
C LYS A 49 0.58 5.48 11.69
N ALA A 50 0.15 5.78 10.46
CA ALA A 50 1.04 5.93 9.31
C ALA A 50 2.16 6.95 9.56
N ASN A 51 1.87 8.09 10.19
CA ASN A 51 2.85 9.12 10.51
C ASN A 51 3.93 8.66 11.51
N GLU A 52 3.60 7.73 12.40
CA GLU A 52 4.56 7.12 13.34
C GLU A 52 5.41 6.06 12.63
N CYS A 53 4.78 5.27 11.75
CA CYS A 53 5.47 4.29 10.92
C CYS A 53 6.54 4.94 10.03
N ILE A 54 6.25 6.10 9.46
CA ILE A 54 7.18 6.90 8.67
C ILE A 54 8.48 7.20 9.42
N LYS A 55 8.36 7.58 10.69
CA LYS A 55 9.52 7.94 11.52
C LYS A 55 10.42 6.75 11.84
N GLN A 56 9.82 5.59 12.07
CA GLN A 56 10.55 4.38 12.47
C GLN A 56 11.04 3.55 11.26
N PHE A 57 10.27 3.52 10.18
CA PHE A 57 10.51 2.69 9.00
C PHE A 57 10.44 3.50 7.69
N PRO A 58 11.31 4.48 7.48
CA PRO A 58 11.21 5.42 6.35
C PRO A 58 11.28 4.75 4.97
N LYS A 59 11.85 3.56 4.88
CA LYS A 59 11.91 2.79 3.62
C LYS A 59 10.62 2.03 3.27
N ASN A 60 9.61 2.04 4.17
CA ASN A 60 8.39 1.24 4.03
C ASN A 60 7.11 2.08 3.96
N ILE A 61 7.24 3.38 3.71
CA ILE A 61 6.17 4.36 3.93
C ILE A 61 5.35 4.73 2.69
N ASN A 62 5.86 4.52 1.49
CA ASN A 62 5.24 5.06 0.28
C ASN A 62 3.79 4.64 0.12
N VAL A 63 3.49 3.38 0.44
CA VAL A 63 2.13 2.84 0.38
C VAL A 63 1.20 3.52 1.40
N SER A 64 1.66 3.67 2.64
CA SER A 64 0.83 4.27 3.71
C SER A 64 0.56 5.76 3.46
N VAL A 65 1.53 6.49 2.92
CA VAL A 65 1.36 7.90 2.55
C VAL A 65 0.39 8.04 1.37
N ALA A 66 0.59 7.26 0.31
CA ALA A 66 -0.29 7.30 -0.85
C ALA A 66 -1.74 6.95 -0.48
N LEU A 67 -1.91 5.95 0.38
CA LEU A 67 -3.23 5.54 0.88
C LEU A 67 -3.88 6.64 1.72
N ALA A 68 -3.16 7.25 2.67
CA ALA A 68 -3.68 8.33 3.50
C ALA A 68 -4.13 9.54 2.67
N LEU A 69 -3.35 9.90 1.65
CA LEU A 69 -3.70 10.97 0.73
C LEU A 69 -4.94 10.64 -0.12
N ALA A 70 -5.09 9.38 -0.53
CA ALA A 70 -6.24 8.97 -1.35
C ALA A 70 -7.55 9.00 -0.55
N VAL A 71 -7.54 8.48 0.67
CA VAL A 71 -8.74 8.38 1.51
C VAL A 71 -9.06 9.64 2.29
N ASP A 72 -8.12 10.59 2.41
CA ASP A 72 -8.22 11.77 3.26
C ASP A 72 -8.61 11.43 4.71
N HIS A 73 -7.97 10.40 5.25
CA HIS A 73 -8.26 9.85 6.56
C HIS A 73 -6.98 9.27 7.18
N ASP A 74 -6.92 9.21 8.51
CA ASP A 74 -5.84 8.52 9.23
C ASP A 74 -5.81 7.03 8.85
N VAL A 75 -4.61 6.51 8.64
CA VAL A 75 -4.37 5.11 8.32
C VAL A 75 -3.68 4.43 9.50
N ASP A 76 -4.30 3.37 9.98
CA ASP A 76 -3.65 2.42 10.89
C ASP A 76 -2.75 1.50 10.08
N VAL A 77 -1.54 1.26 10.57
CA VAL A 77 -0.52 0.46 9.88
C VAL A 77 -0.05 -0.68 10.78
N GLU A 78 -0.07 -1.88 10.24
CA GLU A 78 0.63 -3.04 10.79
C GLU A 78 1.76 -3.45 9.85
N LEU A 79 2.97 -3.57 10.37
CA LEU A 79 4.12 -4.10 9.65
C LEU A 79 4.50 -5.46 10.23
N TRP A 80 4.48 -6.47 9.40
CA TRP A 80 4.76 -7.86 9.77
C TRP A 80 6.02 -8.36 9.08
N ALA A 81 6.88 -9.05 9.85
CA ALA A 81 7.96 -9.87 9.34
C ALA A 81 7.48 -11.33 9.30
N ASP A 82 7.55 -11.96 8.14
CA ASP A 82 7.15 -13.36 7.97
C ASP A 82 8.21 -14.12 7.17
N PRO A 83 8.86 -15.14 7.78
CA PRO A 83 9.88 -15.93 7.09
C PRO A 83 9.34 -16.82 5.97
N GLU A 84 8.03 -17.04 5.92
CA GLU A 84 7.38 -17.85 4.88
C GLU A 84 7.07 -17.07 3.60
N VAL A 85 7.22 -15.73 3.61
CA VAL A 85 6.97 -14.92 2.41
C VAL A 85 8.27 -14.54 1.70
N ASP A 86 8.26 -14.60 0.38
CA ASP A 86 9.36 -14.24 -0.51
C ASP A 86 9.15 -12.89 -1.21
N ARG A 87 7.99 -12.27 -1.01
CA ARG A 87 7.58 -11.01 -1.64
C ARG A 87 6.74 -10.15 -0.71
N ASN A 88 6.66 -8.86 -1.02
CA ASN A 88 5.86 -7.93 -0.23
C ASN A 88 4.36 -8.15 -0.48
N ILE A 89 3.59 -8.17 0.61
CA ILE A 89 2.14 -8.29 0.58
C ILE A 89 1.55 -7.07 1.26
N HIS A 90 0.57 -6.44 0.61
CA HIS A 90 -0.18 -5.32 1.17
C HIS A 90 -1.66 -5.70 1.22
N ASP A 91 -2.23 -5.75 2.40
CA ASP A 91 -3.65 -5.92 2.65
C ASP A 91 -4.23 -4.59 3.13
N ILE A 92 -5.20 -4.05 2.42
CA ILE A 92 -5.88 -2.80 2.71
C ILE A 92 -7.33 -3.10 3.03
N HIS A 93 -7.81 -2.60 4.18
CA HIS A 93 -9.19 -2.72 4.61
C HIS A 93 -9.75 -1.33 4.89
N VAL A 94 -10.84 -0.97 4.24
CA VAL A 94 -11.53 0.30 4.42
C VAL A 94 -12.98 0.03 4.78
N PHE A 95 -13.43 0.66 5.87
CA PHE A 95 -14.82 0.63 6.32
C PHE A 95 -15.38 2.04 6.31
N GLY A 96 -16.55 2.22 5.73
CA GLY A 96 -17.21 3.51 5.64
C GLY A 96 -18.71 3.37 5.43
N GLU A 97 -19.40 4.50 5.29
CA GLU A 97 -20.84 4.52 5.01
C GLU A 97 -21.22 3.85 3.69
N PHE A 98 -20.27 3.83 2.73
CA PHE A 98 -20.42 3.15 1.44
C PHE A 98 -20.31 1.62 1.54
N GLY A 99 -19.86 1.09 2.69
CA GLY A 99 -19.65 -0.34 2.89
C GLY A 99 -18.20 -0.67 3.27
N GLU A 100 -17.77 -1.86 2.88
CA GLU A 100 -16.45 -2.43 3.17
C GLU A 100 -15.69 -2.72 1.89
N VAL A 101 -14.41 -2.35 1.86
CA VAL A 101 -13.50 -2.66 0.76
C VAL A 101 -12.27 -3.37 1.29
N SER A 102 -11.91 -4.48 0.66
CA SER A 102 -10.68 -5.23 0.93
C SER A 102 -9.88 -5.38 -0.35
N ILE A 103 -8.62 -4.96 -0.31
CA ILE A 103 -7.69 -5.06 -1.43
C ILE A 103 -6.46 -5.82 -0.96
N ARG A 104 -6.08 -6.88 -1.66
CA ARG A 104 -4.85 -7.62 -1.40
C ARG A 104 -3.95 -7.57 -2.62
N VAL A 105 -2.71 -7.12 -2.43
CA VAL A 105 -1.68 -7.09 -3.46
C VAL A 105 -0.50 -7.93 -3.00
N VAL A 106 -0.18 -8.95 -3.77
CA VAL A 106 1.02 -9.78 -3.61
C VAL A 106 1.99 -9.37 -4.71
N ASN A 107 3.02 -8.61 -4.34
CA ASN A 107 3.90 -7.97 -5.29
C ASN A 107 4.96 -8.91 -5.86
N GLN A 108 5.20 -8.82 -7.16
CA GLN A 108 6.41 -9.37 -7.77
C GLN A 108 7.56 -8.37 -7.65
N PRO A 109 8.77 -8.81 -7.32
CA PRO A 109 9.96 -7.97 -7.42
C PRO A 109 10.17 -7.48 -8.85
N SER A 110 10.66 -6.24 -9.00
CA SER A 110 11.04 -5.75 -10.32
C SER A 110 12.22 -6.55 -10.88
N PRO A 111 12.19 -6.95 -12.17
CA PRO A 111 13.31 -7.64 -12.81
C PRO A 111 14.63 -6.84 -12.75
N ASP A 112 14.54 -5.51 -12.84
CA ASP A 112 15.71 -4.63 -12.87
C ASP A 112 16.19 -4.20 -11.48
N ASN A 113 15.28 -4.22 -10.48
CA ASN A 113 15.56 -3.85 -9.10
C ASN A 113 14.71 -4.66 -8.13
N PRO A 114 15.19 -5.80 -7.61
CA PRO A 114 14.43 -6.67 -6.70
C PRO A 114 13.96 -6.02 -5.39
N ALA A 115 14.57 -4.90 -4.99
CA ALA A 115 14.14 -4.13 -3.82
C ALA A 115 12.85 -3.35 -4.06
N THR A 116 12.43 -3.22 -5.31
CA THR A 116 11.25 -2.45 -5.75
C THR A 116 10.18 -3.41 -6.31
N SER A 117 8.92 -3.12 -6.04
CA SER A 117 7.79 -3.81 -6.65
C SER A 117 7.71 -3.53 -8.16
N TYR A 118 7.52 -4.57 -8.97
CA TYR A 118 7.28 -4.40 -10.40
C TYR A 118 6.03 -3.59 -10.69
N LEU A 119 4.99 -3.76 -9.87
CA LEU A 119 3.76 -2.97 -9.96
C LEU A 119 4.01 -1.47 -9.83
N ALA A 120 4.99 -1.04 -9.03
CA ALA A 120 5.31 0.37 -8.87
C ALA A 120 5.77 1.01 -10.20
N ALA A 121 6.63 0.33 -10.95
CA ALA A 121 7.06 0.78 -12.27
C ALA A 121 5.87 0.81 -13.27
N LEU A 122 5.07 -0.24 -13.27
CA LEU A 122 3.90 -0.35 -14.14
C LEU A 122 2.85 0.72 -13.83
N SER A 123 2.68 1.11 -12.57
CA SER A 123 1.74 2.16 -12.17
C SER A 123 2.11 3.52 -12.76
N VAL A 124 3.41 3.83 -12.85
CA VAL A 124 3.90 5.05 -13.50
C VAL A 124 3.62 5.02 -15.01
N LEU A 125 3.94 3.90 -15.67
CA LEU A 125 3.66 3.75 -17.10
C LEU A 125 2.17 3.84 -17.41
N SER A 126 1.32 3.23 -16.59
CA SER A 126 -0.14 3.31 -16.70
C SER A 126 -0.63 4.76 -16.57
N LEU A 127 -0.13 5.48 -15.57
CA LEU A 127 -0.46 6.91 -15.39
C LEU A 127 -0.11 7.73 -16.62
N LEU A 128 1.13 7.61 -17.13
CA LEU A 128 1.58 8.34 -18.31
C LEU A 128 0.73 8.03 -19.55
N LYS A 129 0.41 6.73 -19.76
CA LYS A 129 -0.45 6.30 -20.86
C LYS A 129 -1.86 6.88 -20.74
N ASN A 130 -2.39 7.00 -19.54
CA ASN A 130 -3.74 7.53 -19.32
C ASN A 130 -3.85 9.04 -19.55
N LEU A 131 -2.75 9.79 -19.46
CA LEU A 131 -2.77 11.24 -19.73
C LEU A 131 -3.20 11.58 -21.16
N ASP A 132 -2.84 10.73 -22.14
CA ASP A 132 -3.17 10.93 -23.55
C ASP A 132 -4.34 10.05 -24.02
N ASN A 133 -4.94 9.26 -23.13
CA ASN A 133 -6.01 8.36 -23.51
C ASN A 133 -7.36 9.11 -23.53
N PRO A 134 -8.10 9.12 -24.67
CA PRO A 134 -9.41 9.75 -24.73
C PRO A 134 -10.49 9.01 -23.90
N LEU A 135 -10.25 7.74 -23.58
CA LEU A 135 -11.13 6.94 -22.74
C LEU A 135 -10.54 6.86 -21.33
N VAL A 136 -11.21 7.45 -20.37
CA VAL A 136 -10.86 7.36 -18.94
C VAL A 136 -11.74 6.31 -18.28
N ILE A 137 -11.11 5.32 -17.68
CA ILE A 137 -11.79 4.28 -16.88
C ILE A 137 -11.36 4.46 -15.42
N GLY A 138 -12.34 4.55 -14.55
CA GLY A 138 -12.12 4.94 -13.17
C GLY A 138 -12.03 6.46 -13.02
N SER A 139 -11.16 6.90 -12.17
CA SER A 139 -11.03 8.33 -11.88
C SER A 139 -9.61 8.86 -11.99
#